data_9695184451053a5a8faf6168f6bf7894
#
_entry.id   9695184451053a5a8faf6168f6bf7894
#
_cell.length_a   1.000
_cell.length_b   1.000
_cell.length_c   1.000
_cell.angle_alpha   90.00
_cell.angle_beta   90.00
_cell.angle_gamma   90.00
#
_symmetry.space_group_name_H-M   'P 1'
#
loop_
_entity.id
_entity.type
_entity.pdbx_description
1 polymer ?
#
loop_
_entity_poly.entity_id
_entity_poly.type
_entity_poly.pdbx_seq_one_letter_code
_entity_poly.pdbx_strand_id
1 'polypeptide(L)'
;VYKLYTTGINTVNTGAFPATIAPPHHDVYSNEDFPNGWANVDPYESYRALFNGTVSSVDNPELIFTRGQNIGGERIKDMVIHQLPSVAKGWNTHGMTQKQVDAYYMNTGDDCPGMNSQYAGYQAYKDRVDNRPRPVGYTSNAQDYKPLSANVSLQYANREPRFYASVAFNGARWYLGNESQQANQNKQVFYYRGGGNGYSNNMFWLRTGIGVMKYVNPS
;
A
#
# COMPACT_ATOMS: atom_id res chain seq x y z
N VAL A 1 15.59 -24.13 -5.03
CA VAL A 1 14.90 -24.00 -3.74
C VAL A 1 14.36 -22.60 -3.65
N TYR A 2 13.03 -22.45 -3.52
CA TYR A 2 12.37 -21.15 -3.36
C TYR A 2 12.72 -20.56 -2.00
N LYS A 3 12.94 -19.26 -1.96
CA LYS A 3 13.28 -18.53 -0.73
C LYS A 3 12.39 -17.29 -0.64
N LEU A 4 12.05 -16.90 0.56
CA LEU A 4 11.41 -15.63 0.81
C LEU A 4 12.38 -14.50 0.45
N TYR A 5 11.91 -13.53 -0.33
CA TYR A 5 12.68 -12.32 -0.61
C TYR A 5 12.62 -11.39 0.59
N THR A 6 13.78 -10.94 1.03
CA THR A 6 13.90 -9.95 2.10
C THR A 6 14.92 -8.90 1.72
N THR A 7 14.65 -7.66 2.07
CA THR A 7 15.62 -6.57 2.02
C THR A 7 15.80 -5.98 3.41
N GLY A 8 17.03 -5.54 3.70
CA GLY A 8 17.36 -4.95 5.00
C GLY A 8 16.74 -3.56 5.18
N ILE A 9 16.64 -3.16 6.44
CA ILE A 9 16.18 -1.82 6.81
C ILE A 9 17.14 -0.78 6.23
N ASN A 10 16.63 0.10 5.39
CA ASN A 10 17.42 1.21 4.86
C ASN A 10 17.40 2.39 5.83
N THR A 11 18.43 2.49 6.65
CA THR A 11 18.60 3.59 7.61
C THR A 11 18.96 4.93 6.96
N VAL A 12 19.36 4.90 5.69
CA VAL A 12 19.80 6.09 4.93
C VAL A 12 18.67 6.71 4.11
N ASN A 13 17.51 6.09 4.07
CA ASN A 13 16.37 6.61 3.30
C ASN A 13 15.79 7.86 3.99
N THR A 14 16.46 8.98 3.78
CA THR A 14 16.00 10.32 4.17
C THR A 14 15.03 10.90 3.13
N GLY A 15 14.69 10.09 2.13
CA GLY A 15 13.84 10.51 1.02
C GLY A 15 12.40 10.76 1.43
N ALA A 16 11.67 11.25 0.48
CA ALA A 16 10.27 11.59 0.54
C ALA A 16 9.35 10.37 0.77
N PHE A 17 9.89 9.16 0.78
CA PHE A 17 9.15 7.95 1.06
C PHE A 17 8.93 7.76 2.57
N PRO A 18 7.81 7.19 2.99
CA PRO A 18 7.58 6.98 4.41
C PRO A 18 8.74 6.21 5.03
N ALA A 19 9.08 6.60 6.25
CA ALA A 19 10.02 5.82 7.05
C ALA A 19 9.57 4.36 7.06
N THR A 20 10.53 3.45 7.09
CA THR A 20 10.30 2.02 7.26
C THR A 20 9.22 1.75 8.29
N ILE A 21 8.23 0.99 7.89
CA ILE A 21 7.15 0.58 8.78
C ILE A 21 7.68 -0.60 9.57
N ALA A 22 8.01 -0.35 10.83
CA ALA A 22 8.53 -1.38 11.71
C ALA A 22 7.51 -2.53 11.85
N PRO A 23 7.97 -3.79 11.82
CA PRO A 23 7.12 -4.92 12.17
C PRO A 23 6.70 -4.85 13.64
N PRO A 24 5.62 -5.55 14.03
CA PRO A 24 5.23 -5.66 15.43
C PRO A 24 6.37 -6.20 16.29
N HIS A 25 6.46 -5.70 17.52
CA HIS A 25 7.43 -6.24 18.47
C HIS A 25 7.06 -7.68 18.86
N HIS A 26 8.07 -8.55 18.92
CA HIS A 26 8.00 -9.90 19.45
C HIS A 26 9.27 -10.22 20.19
N ASP A 27 9.19 -10.69 21.43
CA ASP A 27 10.34 -10.84 22.35
C ASP A 27 11.52 -11.64 21.80
N VAL A 28 11.23 -12.63 20.94
CA VAL A 28 12.26 -13.44 20.28
C VAL A 28 12.54 -12.90 18.88
N TYR A 29 11.55 -12.92 18.02
CA TYR A 29 11.75 -12.67 16.58
C TYR A 29 12.13 -11.24 16.23
N SER A 30 11.85 -10.26 17.08
CA SER A 30 12.31 -8.88 16.87
C SER A 30 13.78 -8.67 17.19
N ASN A 31 14.41 -9.62 17.90
CA ASN A 31 15.81 -9.55 18.32
C ASN A 31 16.72 -10.44 17.47
N GLU A 32 16.18 -11.26 16.60
CA GLU A 32 16.94 -12.15 15.74
C GLU A 32 16.86 -11.73 14.27
N ASP A 33 17.94 -11.98 13.54
CA ASP A 33 18.00 -11.73 12.11
C ASP A 33 17.27 -12.85 11.33
N PHE A 34 16.83 -12.51 10.12
CA PHE A 34 16.27 -13.48 9.20
C PHE A 34 17.30 -14.60 8.89
N PRO A 35 16.92 -15.90 8.87
CA PRO A 35 15.55 -16.43 8.84
C PRO A 35 14.92 -16.73 10.21
N ASN A 36 15.62 -16.56 11.31
CA ASN A 36 15.11 -16.88 12.64
C ASN A 36 14.19 -15.79 13.19
N GLY A 37 14.39 -14.56 12.75
CA GLY A 37 13.57 -13.41 13.12
C GLY A 37 13.55 -12.36 12.01
N TRP A 38 13.16 -11.13 12.36
CA TRP A 38 13.00 -10.02 11.41
C TRP A 38 13.68 -8.72 11.83
N ALA A 39 14.62 -8.78 12.77
CA ALA A 39 15.28 -7.57 13.28
C ALA A 39 15.95 -6.72 12.20
N ASN A 40 16.44 -7.36 11.14
CA ASN A 40 17.12 -6.72 10.01
C ASN A 40 16.28 -6.63 8.73
N VAL A 41 14.99 -6.97 8.78
CA VAL A 41 14.11 -6.99 7.60
C VAL A 41 13.24 -5.74 7.54
N ASP A 42 13.21 -5.09 6.37
CA ASP A 42 12.21 -4.09 6.05
C ASP A 42 10.97 -4.78 5.44
N PRO A 43 9.86 -4.88 6.18
CA PRO A 43 8.69 -5.63 5.72
C PRO A 43 7.94 -4.90 4.59
N TYR A 44 8.02 -3.58 4.53
CA TYR A 44 7.38 -2.78 3.50
C TYR A 44 8.13 -2.92 2.17
N GLU A 45 9.43 -2.68 2.17
CA GLU A 45 10.25 -2.76 0.96
C GLU A 45 10.39 -4.21 0.46
N SER A 46 10.52 -5.18 1.35
CA SER A 46 10.56 -6.60 0.97
C SER A 46 9.32 -7.03 0.20
N TYR A 47 8.13 -6.62 0.66
CA TYR A 47 6.90 -6.92 -0.05
C TYR A 47 6.75 -6.11 -1.33
N ARG A 48 6.97 -4.80 -1.29
CA ARG A 48 6.77 -3.88 -2.41
C ARG A 48 7.64 -4.23 -3.61
N ALA A 49 8.91 -4.51 -3.37
CA ALA A 49 9.90 -4.79 -4.41
C ALA A 49 9.55 -6.01 -5.30
N LEU A 50 8.81 -6.97 -4.75
CA LEU A 50 8.36 -8.16 -5.49
C LEU A 50 7.39 -7.84 -6.64
N PHE A 51 6.62 -6.77 -6.53
CA PHE A 51 5.50 -6.49 -7.43
C PHE A 51 5.70 -5.26 -8.32
N ASN A 52 6.55 -4.33 -7.94
CA ASN A 52 6.69 -3.05 -8.62
C ASN A 52 7.82 -3.01 -9.67
N GLY A 53 8.48 -4.14 -9.91
CA GLY A 53 9.56 -4.26 -10.87
C GLY A 53 10.94 -3.85 -10.31
N THR A 54 11.07 -3.54 -9.03
CA THR A 54 12.37 -3.30 -8.38
C THR A 54 13.21 -4.58 -8.39
N VAL A 55 12.59 -5.73 -8.10
CA VAL A 55 13.21 -7.05 -8.28
C VAL A 55 12.81 -7.59 -9.63
N SER A 56 13.80 -7.90 -10.47
CA SER A 56 13.54 -8.49 -11.78
C SER A 56 12.93 -9.89 -11.66
N SER A 57 12.22 -10.34 -12.68
CA SER A 57 11.63 -11.69 -12.66
C SER A 57 12.68 -12.81 -12.60
N VAL A 58 13.91 -12.53 -13.03
CA VAL A 58 15.04 -13.49 -12.99
C VAL A 58 15.62 -13.57 -11.57
N ASP A 59 15.64 -12.45 -10.86
CA ASP A 59 16.24 -12.33 -9.53
C ASP A 59 15.24 -12.57 -8.39
N ASN A 60 13.96 -12.73 -8.70
CA ASN A 60 12.91 -12.91 -7.71
C ASN A 60 12.84 -14.38 -7.24
N PRO A 61 13.29 -14.68 -6.01
CA PRO A 61 13.38 -16.05 -5.51
C PRO A 61 12.02 -16.67 -5.16
N GLU A 62 10.96 -15.88 -5.13
CA GLU A 62 9.59 -16.34 -4.83
C GLU A 62 8.81 -16.74 -6.09
N LEU A 63 9.30 -16.38 -7.27
CA LEU A 63 8.61 -16.70 -8.52
C LEU A 63 8.82 -18.17 -8.90
N ILE A 64 7.71 -18.87 -9.04
CA ILE A 64 7.65 -20.24 -9.57
C ILE A 64 7.44 -20.22 -11.08
N PHE A 65 6.56 -19.35 -11.54
CA PHE A 65 6.17 -19.20 -12.93
C PHE A 65 5.71 -17.77 -13.19
N THR A 66 6.09 -17.23 -14.35
CA THR A 66 5.63 -15.90 -14.77
C THR A 66 5.06 -15.96 -16.17
N ARG A 67 4.00 -15.18 -16.38
CA ARG A 67 3.48 -14.88 -17.69
C ARG A 67 3.32 -13.36 -17.80
N GLY A 68 4.32 -12.71 -18.40
CA GLY A 68 4.40 -11.26 -18.49
C GLY A 68 3.46 -10.60 -19.52
N GLN A 69 2.67 -11.41 -20.25
CA GLN A 69 1.78 -10.92 -21.29
C GLN A 69 0.56 -11.86 -21.40
N ASN A 70 -0.64 -11.30 -21.57
CA ASN A 70 -1.85 -12.09 -21.81
C ASN A 70 -1.95 -12.49 -23.32
N ILE A 71 -3.01 -13.24 -23.65
CA ILE A 71 -3.27 -13.67 -25.06
C ILE A 71 -3.50 -12.47 -25.99
N GLY A 72 -4.07 -11.38 -25.47
CA GLY A 72 -4.31 -10.14 -26.22
C GLY A 72 -3.08 -9.23 -26.37
N GLY A 73 -1.93 -9.64 -25.84
CA GLY A 73 -0.69 -8.85 -25.91
C GLY A 73 -0.54 -7.79 -24.83
N GLU A 74 -1.48 -7.67 -23.92
CA GLU A 74 -1.41 -6.72 -22.80
C GLU A 74 -0.37 -7.16 -21.76
N ARG A 75 0.35 -6.21 -21.22
CA ARG A 75 1.44 -6.38 -20.26
C ARG A 75 1.11 -5.73 -18.93
N ILE A 76 1.89 -6.02 -17.89
CA ILE A 76 1.76 -5.36 -16.58
C ILE A 76 1.86 -3.83 -16.71
N LYS A 77 2.72 -3.32 -17.59
CA LYS A 77 2.83 -1.88 -17.85
C LYS A 77 1.51 -1.23 -18.31
N ASP A 78 0.69 -1.98 -19.05
CA ASP A 78 -0.59 -1.49 -19.54
C ASP A 78 -1.63 -1.43 -18.41
N MET A 79 -1.49 -2.28 -17.39
CA MET A 79 -2.26 -2.22 -16.15
C MET A 79 -1.82 -1.06 -15.24
N VAL A 80 -0.53 -0.76 -15.20
CA VAL A 80 0.04 0.27 -14.30
C VAL A 80 -0.52 1.66 -14.63
N ILE A 81 -0.76 2.00 -15.89
CA ILE A 81 -1.35 3.28 -16.27
C ILE A 81 -2.73 3.50 -15.63
N HIS A 82 -3.50 2.43 -15.39
CA HIS A 82 -4.79 2.48 -14.72
C HIS A 82 -4.67 2.68 -13.22
N GLN A 83 -3.52 2.38 -12.62
CA GLN A 83 -3.24 2.59 -11.20
C GLN A 83 -2.70 3.98 -10.92
N LEU A 84 -1.89 4.51 -11.82
CA LEU A 84 -1.27 5.82 -11.67
C LEU A 84 -2.31 6.93 -11.52
N PRO A 85 -2.07 7.89 -10.60
CA PRO A 85 -2.93 9.07 -10.47
C PRO A 85 -2.75 10.04 -11.65
N SER A 86 -3.69 10.94 -11.83
CA SER A 86 -3.65 11.93 -12.91
C SER A 86 -2.40 12.81 -12.87
N VAL A 87 -1.87 13.09 -11.68
CA VAL A 87 -0.61 13.84 -11.51
C VAL A 87 0.57 13.14 -12.16
N ALA A 88 0.54 11.81 -12.27
CA ALA A 88 1.51 11.00 -12.98
C ALA A 88 1.04 10.63 -14.40
N LYS A 89 0.13 11.39 -14.97
CA LYS A 89 -0.47 11.15 -16.30
C LYS A 89 -1.15 9.78 -16.43
N GLY A 90 -1.53 9.17 -15.32
CA GLY A 90 -2.26 7.92 -15.27
C GLY A 90 -3.76 8.10 -15.47
N TRP A 91 -4.43 6.98 -15.66
CA TRP A 91 -5.89 6.96 -15.89
C TRP A 91 -6.70 6.83 -14.60
N ASN A 92 -6.06 6.50 -13.49
CA ASN A 92 -6.68 6.52 -12.16
C ASN A 92 -8.03 5.74 -12.11
N THR A 93 -8.07 4.54 -12.68
CA THR A 93 -9.32 3.79 -12.86
C THR A 93 -9.40 2.49 -12.05
N HIS A 94 -8.27 1.96 -11.57
CA HIS A 94 -8.28 0.76 -10.72
C HIS A 94 -8.63 1.11 -9.28
N GLY A 95 -9.90 0.90 -8.93
CA GLY A 95 -10.42 1.11 -7.58
C GLY A 95 -10.48 -0.17 -6.75
N MET A 96 -10.25 -0.04 -5.45
CA MET A 96 -10.49 -1.08 -4.46
C MET A 96 -11.81 -0.86 -3.76
N THR A 97 -12.47 -1.94 -3.37
CA THR A 97 -13.64 -1.86 -2.49
C THR A 97 -13.21 -1.64 -1.05
N GLN A 98 -14.06 -1.03 -0.24
CA GLN A 98 -13.80 -0.90 1.20
C GLN A 98 -13.60 -2.26 1.87
N LYS A 99 -14.33 -3.30 1.44
CA LYS A 99 -14.16 -4.67 1.92
C LYS A 99 -12.74 -5.20 1.72
N GLN A 100 -12.15 -4.95 0.55
CA GLN A 100 -10.77 -5.35 0.28
C GLN A 100 -9.77 -4.58 1.12
N VAL A 101 -10.01 -3.30 1.35
CA VAL A 101 -9.20 -2.44 2.22
C VAL A 101 -9.24 -2.91 3.67
N ASP A 102 -10.41 -3.31 4.16
CA ASP A 102 -10.60 -3.80 5.53
C ASP A 102 -10.03 -5.21 5.74
N ALA A 103 -9.82 -5.97 4.68
CA ALA A 103 -9.22 -7.31 4.76
C ALA A 103 -7.71 -7.29 5.11
N TYR A 104 -7.05 -6.14 4.99
CA TYR A 104 -5.69 -5.98 5.52
C TYR A 104 -5.72 -5.83 7.04
N TYR A 105 -4.75 -6.43 7.72
CA TYR A 105 -4.63 -6.40 9.17
C TYR A 105 -4.11 -5.05 9.70
N MET A 106 -4.24 -4.89 11.01
CA MET A 106 -3.51 -3.88 11.74
C MET A 106 -2.03 -4.28 11.88
N ASN A 107 -1.16 -3.35 12.23
CA ASN A 107 0.26 -3.63 12.47
C ASN A 107 0.52 -4.58 13.65
N THR A 108 -0.47 -4.78 14.53
CA THR A 108 -0.45 -5.75 15.63
C THR A 108 -0.84 -7.17 15.19
N GLY A 109 -1.32 -7.35 13.95
CA GLY A 109 -1.88 -8.59 13.44
C GLY A 109 -3.39 -8.76 13.72
N ASP A 110 -4.01 -7.80 14.41
CA ASP A 110 -5.46 -7.81 14.65
C ASP A 110 -6.24 -7.50 13.36
N ASP A 111 -7.51 -7.90 13.34
CA ASP A 111 -8.45 -7.51 12.28
C ASP A 111 -8.67 -5.98 12.29
N CYS A 112 -9.00 -5.44 11.12
CA CYS A 112 -9.31 -4.02 10.98
C CYS A 112 -10.57 -3.64 11.80
N PRO A 113 -10.50 -2.59 12.63
CA PRO A 113 -11.66 -2.12 13.38
C PRO A 113 -12.85 -1.78 12.48
N GLY A 114 -14.06 -2.12 12.91
CA GLY A 114 -15.31 -1.88 12.18
C GLY A 114 -15.61 -2.90 11.06
N MET A 115 -14.75 -3.90 10.87
CA MET A 115 -14.95 -4.92 9.85
C MET A 115 -16.22 -5.74 10.10
N ASN A 116 -16.43 -6.19 11.32
CA ASN A 116 -17.57 -7.04 11.66
C ASN A 116 -18.93 -6.34 11.58
N SER A 117 -18.99 -5.03 11.87
CA SER A 117 -20.23 -4.27 11.79
C SER A 117 -20.74 -4.08 10.36
N GLN A 118 -19.84 -4.11 9.37
CA GLN A 118 -20.18 -3.96 7.95
C GLN A 118 -20.47 -5.28 7.24
N TYR A 119 -19.95 -6.39 7.76
CA TYR A 119 -19.98 -7.69 7.10
C TYR A 119 -20.64 -8.78 7.96
N ALA A 120 -21.58 -8.41 8.81
CA ALA A 120 -22.28 -9.31 9.73
C ALA A 120 -22.92 -10.56 9.07
N GLY A 121 -23.07 -10.57 7.76
CA GLY A 121 -23.52 -11.74 6.99
C GLY A 121 -22.41 -12.71 6.58
N TYR A 122 -21.13 -12.42 6.86
CA TYR A 122 -20.02 -13.26 6.47
C TYR A 122 -19.69 -14.26 7.57
N GLN A 123 -20.10 -15.53 7.37
CA GLN A 123 -20.01 -16.59 8.39
C GLN A 123 -18.57 -16.80 8.90
N ALA A 124 -17.57 -16.68 8.04
CA ALA A 124 -16.15 -16.87 8.38
C ALA A 124 -15.60 -15.86 9.42
N TYR A 125 -16.29 -14.75 9.64
CA TYR A 125 -15.87 -13.68 10.55
C TYR A 125 -16.75 -13.58 11.81
N LYS A 126 -17.78 -14.41 11.94
CA LYS A 126 -18.69 -14.37 13.12
C LYS A 126 -17.99 -14.70 14.43
N ASP A 127 -16.93 -15.48 14.39
CA ASP A 127 -16.19 -15.93 15.56
C ASP A 127 -15.05 -14.96 15.95
N ARG A 128 -14.77 -13.98 15.10
CA ARG A 128 -13.79 -12.92 15.35
C ARG A 128 -14.52 -11.62 15.64
N VAL A 129 -15.05 -11.50 16.84
CA VAL A 129 -15.82 -10.31 17.22
C VAL A 129 -14.88 -9.18 17.59
N ASP A 130 -14.41 -8.44 16.61
CA ASP A 130 -13.85 -7.13 16.86
C ASP A 130 -14.97 -6.09 16.80
N ASN A 131 -15.52 -5.76 17.97
CA ASN A 131 -16.57 -4.74 18.13
C ASN A 131 -16.02 -3.32 18.18
N ARG A 132 -14.71 -3.13 17.96
CA ARG A 132 -14.12 -1.79 17.94
C ARG A 132 -14.71 -0.98 16.80
N PRO A 133 -15.17 0.23 17.04
CA PRO A 133 -15.64 1.10 15.97
C PRO A 133 -14.48 1.49 15.06
N ARG A 134 -14.78 1.72 13.80
CA ARG A 134 -13.80 2.28 12.85
C ARG A 134 -13.31 3.63 13.40
N PRO A 135 -11.99 3.88 13.42
CA PRO A 135 -11.47 5.17 13.83
C PRO A 135 -12.03 6.30 12.97
N VAL A 136 -12.50 7.36 13.60
CA VAL A 136 -13.01 8.57 12.94
C VAL A 136 -12.05 9.73 13.11
N GLY A 137 -12.12 10.69 12.17
CA GLY A 137 -11.24 11.85 12.17
C GLY A 137 -10.08 11.75 11.20
N TYR A 138 -9.20 12.73 11.28
CA TYR A 138 -8.07 12.89 10.35
C TYR A 138 -6.79 13.14 11.13
N THR A 139 -5.67 12.76 10.56
CA THR A 139 -4.35 13.07 11.10
C THR A 139 -4.13 14.59 11.11
N SER A 140 -3.79 15.14 12.26
CA SER A 140 -3.38 16.54 12.39
C SER A 140 -1.88 16.73 12.11
N ASN A 141 -1.08 15.68 12.42
CA ASN A 141 0.37 15.69 12.35
C ASN A 141 0.87 14.37 11.73
N ALA A 142 1.75 14.48 10.74
CA ALA A 142 2.34 13.32 10.09
C ALA A 142 3.29 12.51 11.00
N GLN A 143 3.77 13.10 12.09
CA GLN A 143 4.72 12.40 12.98
C GLN A 143 4.06 11.33 13.85
N ASP A 144 2.83 11.57 14.27
CA ASP A 144 2.14 10.70 15.24
C ASP A 144 1.55 9.43 14.59
N TYR A 145 1.38 9.46 13.26
CA TYR A 145 0.69 8.39 12.53
C TYR A 145 1.47 7.92 11.29
N LYS A 146 2.78 7.84 11.39
CA LYS A 146 3.59 7.33 10.26
C LYS A 146 3.07 5.96 9.77
N PRO A 147 3.01 5.72 8.46
CA PRO A 147 3.49 6.58 7.35
C PRO A 147 2.45 7.58 6.83
N LEU A 148 1.36 7.85 7.53
CA LEU A 148 0.34 8.78 7.09
C LEU A 148 0.89 10.23 7.09
N SER A 149 0.51 10.97 6.05
CA SER A 149 0.66 12.44 6.04
C SER A 149 -0.46 13.10 6.82
N ALA A 150 -0.38 14.42 7.03
CA ALA A 150 -1.50 15.19 7.58
C ALA A 150 -2.74 15.11 6.67
N ASN A 151 -3.91 15.33 7.24
CA ASN A 151 -5.22 15.31 6.57
C ASN A 151 -5.61 13.96 5.95
N VAL A 152 -5.12 12.86 6.52
CA VAL A 152 -5.49 11.49 6.12
C VAL A 152 -6.43 10.90 7.17
N SER A 153 -7.44 10.17 6.72
CA SER A 153 -8.38 9.49 7.63
C SER A 153 -7.68 8.50 8.54
N LEU A 154 -7.99 8.54 9.83
CA LEU A 154 -7.43 7.65 10.86
C LEU A 154 -7.77 6.17 10.64
N GLN A 155 -8.75 5.86 9.81
CA GLN A 155 -9.04 4.46 9.42
C GLN A 155 -7.86 3.77 8.71
N TYR A 156 -6.92 4.54 8.19
CA TYR A 156 -5.72 4.04 7.50
C TYR A 156 -4.48 4.00 8.41
N ALA A 157 -4.62 4.43 9.66
CA ALA A 157 -3.51 4.42 10.62
C ALA A 157 -3.22 3.01 11.14
N ASN A 158 -1.96 2.77 11.51
CA ASN A 158 -1.51 1.55 12.18
C ASN A 158 -1.87 0.24 11.42
N ARG A 159 -1.85 0.29 10.09
CA ARG A 159 -2.09 -0.89 9.26
C ARG A 159 -0.78 -1.65 9.00
N GLU A 160 -0.90 -2.90 8.62
CA GLU A 160 0.24 -3.73 8.24
C GLU A 160 1.03 -3.15 7.04
N PRO A 161 2.33 -3.49 6.89
CA PRO A 161 3.16 -2.98 5.79
C PRO A 161 2.60 -3.26 4.39
N ARG A 162 1.98 -4.42 4.17
CA ARG A 162 1.35 -4.79 2.89
C ARG A 162 0.22 -3.85 2.49
N PHE A 163 -0.50 -3.32 3.46
CA PHE A 163 -1.53 -2.29 3.22
C PHE A 163 -0.91 -1.06 2.54
N TYR A 164 0.11 -0.50 3.15
CA TYR A 164 0.74 0.71 2.64
C TYR A 164 1.47 0.51 1.31
N ALA A 165 1.92 -0.71 1.02
CA ALA A 165 2.54 -1.05 -0.25
C ALA A 165 1.53 -1.29 -1.39
N SER A 166 0.27 -1.59 -1.07
CA SER A 166 -0.72 -2.00 -2.06
C SER A 166 -1.85 -1.00 -2.27
N VAL A 167 -2.24 -0.26 -1.21
CA VAL A 167 -3.46 0.55 -1.18
C VAL A 167 -3.15 2.03 -1.38
N ALA A 168 -3.66 2.59 -2.46
CA ALA A 168 -3.66 4.03 -2.69
C ALA A 168 -4.88 4.66 -2.02
N PHE A 169 -4.83 4.82 -0.70
CA PHE A 169 -5.90 5.45 0.06
C PHE A 169 -5.95 6.97 -0.16
N ASN A 170 -7.07 7.58 0.14
CA ASN A 170 -7.24 9.03 -0.01
C ASN A 170 -6.24 9.78 0.89
N GLY A 171 -5.38 10.58 0.28
CA GLY A 171 -4.27 11.26 0.96
C GLY A 171 -2.97 10.47 1.02
N ALA A 172 -2.87 9.31 0.36
CA ALA A 172 -1.61 8.59 0.22
C ALA A 172 -0.58 9.40 -0.56
N ARG A 173 0.70 9.24 -0.20
CA ARG A 173 1.80 9.80 -0.97
C ARG A 173 2.22 8.85 -2.08
N TRP A 174 2.42 9.43 -3.25
CA TRP A 174 2.98 8.75 -4.41
C TRP A 174 4.40 9.22 -4.63
N TYR A 175 5.32 8.30 -4.54
CA TYR A 175 6.70 8.53 -4.93
C TYR A 175 6.85 8.21 -6.42
N LEU A 176 7.24 9.21 -7.19
CA LEU A 176 7.34 9.19 -8.65
C LEU A 176 8.69 9.79 -9.01
N GLY A 177 9.78 9.03 -8.78
CA GLY A 177 11.16 9.52 -8.89
C GLY A 177 11.52 10.05 -10.28
N ASN A 178 10.92 9.46 -11.32
CA ASN A 178 11.15 9.86 -12.72
C ASN A 178 10.19 10.94 -13.23
N GLU A 179 9.31 11.49 -12.38
CA GLU A 179 8.45 12.58 -12.79
C GLU A 179 9.29 13.86 -13.01
N SER A 180 9.13 14.48 -14.18
CA SER A 180 9.91 15.65 -14.60
C SER A 180 9.70 16.88 -13.72
N GLN A 181 8.51 16.99 -13.12
CA GLN A 181 8.20 18.08 -12.20
C GLN A 181 8.48 17.66 -10.77
N GLN A 182 9.52 18.20 -10.16
CA GLN A 182 9.93 17.90 -8.78
C GLN A 182 8.78 18.00 -7.77
N ALA A 183 7.85 18.95 -7.94
CA ALA A 183 6.68 19.10 -7.09
C ALA A 183 5.72 17.87 -7.14
N ASN A 184 5.82 17.04 -8.14
CA ASN A 184 5.01 15.84 -8.32
C ASN A 184 5.72 14.55 -7.88
N GLN A 185 7.03 14.59 -7.65
CA GLN A 185 7.81 13.39 -7.32
C GLN A 185 7.43 12.73 -6.00
N ASN A 186 6.83 13.48 -5.07
CA ASN A 186 6.34 12.97 -3.80
C ASN A 186 5.01 13.63 -3.44
N LYS A 187 4.03 13.42 -4.29
CA LYS A 187 2.74 14.10 -4.18
C LYS A 187 1.79 13.35 -3.27
N GLN A 188 1.16 14.09 -2.35
CA GLN A 188 -0.03 13.60 -1.67
C GLN A 188 -1.24 13.71 -2.58
N VAL A 189 -1.97 12.59 -2.77
CA VAL A 189 -3.05 12.48 -3.76
C VAL A 189 -4.40 12.33 -3.07
N PHE A 190 -5.35 13.17 -3.46
CA PHE A 190 -6.71 13.15 -2.92
C PHE A 190 -7.71 12.79 -4.02
N TYR A 191 -8.59 11.82 -3.70
CA TYR A 191 -9.57 11.23 -4.63
C TYR A 191 -11.00 11.75 -4.44
N TYR A 192 -11.24 12.64 -3.49
CA TYR A 192 -12.53 13.27 -3.32
C TYR A 192 -12.80 14.33 -4.40
N ARG A 193 -14.05 14.71 -4.60
CA ARG A 193 -14.44 15.75 -5.55
C ARG A 193 -13.72 17.07 -5.22
N GLY A 194 -12.98 17.60 -6.18
CA GLY A 194 -12.13 18.79 -5.97
C GLY A 194 -10.72 18.50 -5.44
N GLY A 195 -10.40 17.24 -5.14
CA GLY A 195 -9.09 16.82 -4.61
C GLY A 195 -7.97 16.65 -5.66
N GLY A 196 -8.21 17.01 -6.91
CA GLY A 196 -7.22 16.94 -8.00
C GLY A 196 -7.18 15.61 -8.73
N ASN A 197 -7.55 14.49 -8.08
CA ASN A 197 -7.62 13.15 -8.68
C ASN A 197 -9.02 12.51 -8.53
N GLY A 198 -9.98 13.26 -8.01
CA GLY A 198 -11.37 12.86 -7.94
C GLY A 198 -12.15 13.23 -9.21
N TYR A 199 -13.46 13.11 -9.14
CA TYR A 199 -14.35 13.45 -10.24
C TYR A 199 -14.19 14.94 -10.66
N SER A 200 -13.86 15.16 -11.93
CA SER A 200 -13.64 16.48 -12.51
C SER A 200 -14.09 16.54 -13.97
N ASN A 201 -15.26 16.06 -14.29
CA ASN A 201 -15.80 15.98 -15.66
C ASN A 201 -14.92 15.18 -16.66
N ASN A 202 -13.91 14.47 -16.19
CA ASN A 202 -13.07 13.59 -16.99
C ASN A 202 -13.55 12.14 -16.93
N MET A 203 -13.24 11.38 -17.98
CA MET A 203 -13.58 9.96 -18.03
C MET A 203 -12.77 9.14 -17.03
N PHE A 204 -11.57 9.60 -16.69
CA PHE A 204 -10.58 8.88 -15.89
C PHE A 204 -10.54 9.40 -14.46
N TRP A 205 -11.29 8.77 -13.58
CA TRP A 205 -11.29 9.09 -12.16
C TRP A 205 -11.63 7.85 -11.30
N LEU A 206 -11.14 7.84 -10.09
CA LEU A 206 -11.27 6.72 -9.17
C LEU A 206 -12.69 6.69 -8.56
N ARG A 207 -13.46 5.70 -8.94
CA ARG A 207 -14.89 5.61 -8.56
C ARG A 207 -15.12 5.27 -7.10
N THR A 208 -14.24 4.48 -6.50
CA THR A 208 -14.35 4.04 -5.10
C THR A 208 -13.66 4.99 -4.12
N GLY A 209 -12.87 5.94 -4.61
CA GLY A 209 -12.06 6.82 -3.77
C GLY A 209 -10.83 6.14 -3.14
N ILE A 210 -10.59 4.87 -3.44
CA ILE A 210 -9.45 4.09 -2.97
C ILE A 210 -8.86 3.33 -4.16
N GLY A 211 -7.58 3.55 -4.44
CA GLY A 211 -6.89 2.97 -5.59
C GLY A 211 -5.92 1.86 -5.22
N VAL A 212 -5.21 1.39 -6.23
CA VAL A 212 -4.16 0.37 -6.14
C VAL A 212 -2.83 1.00 -6.52
N MET A 213 -1.78 0.75 -5.74
CA MET A 213 -0.41 1.19 -6.05
C MET A 213 0.60 0.04 -6.11
N LYS A 214 0.15 -1.18 -5.97
CA LYS A 214 0.98 -2.38 -5.79
C LYS A 214 2.04 -2.59 -6.89
N TYR A 215 1.70 -2.25 -8.14
CA TYR A 215 2.57 -2.51 -9.28
C TYR A 215 3.29 -1.26 -9.81
N VAL A 216 3.20 -0.16 -9.09
CA VAL A 216 3.82 1.11 -9.53
C VAL A 216 5.26 1.17 -9.04
N ASN A 217 6.19 1.25 -10.00
CA ASN A 217 7.59 1.49 -9.71
C ASN A 217 7.78 2.94 -9.23
N PRO A 218 8.50 3.17 -8.13
CA PRO A 218 8.77 4.51 -7.62
C PRO A 218 9.90 5.26 -8.36
N SER A 219 10.71 4.55 -9.17
CA SER A 219 11.84 5.13 -9.92
C SER A 219 11.50 5.40 -11.38
#